data_5e90c22e6db2caa9bff51f01e93060c0
#
_entry.id   5e90c22e6db2caa9bff51f01e93060c0
#
_cell.length_a   1.000
_cell.length_b   1.000
_cell.length_c   1.000
_cell.angle_alpha   90.00
_cell.angle_beta   90.00
_cell.angle_gamma   90.00
#
_symmetry.space_group_name_H-M   'P 1'
#
loop_
_entity.id
_entity.type
_entity.pdbx_description
1 polymer ?
#
loop_
_entity_poly.entity_id
_entity_poly.type
_entity_poly.pdbx_seq_one_letter_code
_entity_poly.pdbx_strand_id
1 'polypeptide(L)'
;MLITQLKSKETIVSLVSGKAFIINCQGCKEVSFPEKEAKELQKELVADGKVTGIITTDYICNPKNMMLRLQPYMAEIEAADTILVFSCGVGVQTVAEYFEDKKVCAGCDTYQLPGFQGVTPLEYDCKQCGECYLNLTGGICPITACSKSLVNGQCGGSKNGKCEVDPNMECGWERIYQRLKKIGRLDVLKCPVQLRNYATDTVVTKSK
;
A
#
# COMPACT_ATOMS: atom_id res chain seq x y z
N MET A 1 16.01 -2.23 10.67
CA MET A 1 14.67 -1.69 11.06
C MET A 1 14.13 -0.89 9.89
N LEU A 2 12.86 -1.03 9.59
CA LEU A 2 12.16 -0.21 8.60
C LEU A 2 11.60 1.05 9.26
N ILE A 3 11.41 2.08 8.45
CA ILE A 3 10.68 3.28 8.85
C ILE A 3 9.50 3.45 7.90
N THR A 4 8.32 3.70 8.44
CA THR A 4 7.21 4.22 7.67
C THR A 4 7.13 5.73 7.88
N GLN A 5 7.05 6.47 6.77
CA GLN A 5 6.88 7.91 6.75
C GLN A 5 5.52 8.25 6.17
N LEU A 6 4.78 9.15 6.80
CA LEU A 6 3.51 9.62 6.25
C LEU A 6 3.74 10.28 4.88
N LYS A 7 2.84 9.97 3.95
CA LYS A 7 2.69 10.78 2.74
C LYS A 7 2.24 12.19 3.13
N SER A 8 2.43 13.15 2.23
CA SER A 8 1.97 14.52 2.52
C SER A 8 0.45 14.53 2.79
N LYS A 9 0.01 15.47 3.62
CA LYS A 9 -1.41 15.65 3.96
C LYS A 9 -2.27 15.82 2.71
N GLU A 10 -1.81 16.62 1.76
CA GLU A 10 -2.51 16.88 0.49
C GLU A 10 -2.69 15.58 -0.29
N THR A 11 -1.65 14.74 -0.35
CA THR A 11 -1.73 13.43 -0.98
C THR A 11 -2.77 12.55 -0.29
N ILE A 12 -2.72 12.44 1.03
CA ILE A 12 -3.65 11.57 1.79
C ILE A 12 -5.09 12.06 1.63
N VAL A 13 -5.34 13.37 1.73
CA VAL A 13 -6.68 13.95 1.54
C VAL A 13 -7.21 13.68 0.13
N SER A 14 -6.35 13.76 -0.89
CA SER A 14 -6.72 13.45 -2.29
C SER A 14 -7.05 11.98 -2.53
N LEU A 15 -6.48 11.08 -1.73
CA LEU A 15 -6.75 9.63 -1.80
C LEU A 15 -8.13 9.26 -1.25
N VAL A 16 -8.63 10.04 -0.28
CA VAL A 16 -9.93 9.80 0.36
C VAL A 16 -11.03 10.40 -0.50
N SER A 17 -11.65 9.56 -1.33
CA SER A 17 -12.88 9.90 -2.06
C SER A 17 -14.06 9.40 -1.25
N GLY A 18 -14.94 10.31 -0.78
CA GLY A 18 -16.05 9.94 0.10
C GLY A 18 -15.61 9.64 1.53
N LYS A 19 -16.08 8.53 2.09
CA LYS A 19 -15.76 8.11 3.46
C LYS A 19 -14.64 7.07 3.49
N ALA A 20 -13.78 7.15 4.51
CA ALA A 20 -12.68 6.22 4.71
C ALA A 20 -12.84 5.41 6.00
N PHE A 21 -12.50 4.13 5.94
CA PHE A 21 -12.15 3.35 7.11
C PHE A 21 -10.62 3.38 7.28
N ILE A 22 -10.13 3.65 8.49
CA ILE A 22 -8.70 3.83 8.76
C ILE A 22 -8.14 2.65 9.53
N ILE A 23 -7.03 2.09 9.02
CA ILE A 23 -6.28 1.02 9.68
C ILE A 23 -4.89 1.53 10.02
N ASN A 24 -4.55 1.54 11.31
CA ASN A 24 -3.21 1.82 11.82
C ASN A 24 -2.53 0.50 12.22
N CYS A 25 -1.41 0.17 11.60
CA CYS A 25 -0.58 -0.96 11.97
C CYS A 25 0.64 -0.48 12.74
N GLN A 26 0.68 -0.74 14.05
CA GLN A 26 1.76 -0.35 14.94
C GLN A 26 2.09 -1.49 15.93
N GLY A 27 3.18 -1.35 16.67
CA GLY A 27 3.62 -2.40 17.60
C GLY A 27 4.49 -3.50 16.98
N CYS A 28 4.70 -3.45 15.66
CA CYS A 28 5.67 -4.30 14.98
C CYS A 28 7.09 -3.87 15.36
N LYS A 29 7.92 -4.82 15.80
CA LYS A 29 9.30 -4.54 16.22
C LYS A 29 10.22 -4.17 15.06
N GLU A 30 9.85 -4.60 13.85
CA GLU A 30 10.63 -4.42 12.62
C GLU A 30 10.41 -3.05 11.98
N VAL A 31 9.29 -2.38 12.28
CA VAL A 31 8.86 -1.16 11.59
C VAL A 31 8.53 -0.05 12.59
N SER A 32 9.19 1.10 12.43
CA SER A 32 8.82 2.33 13.15
C SER A 32 7.59 2.99 12.50
N PHE A 33 6.60 3.35 13.29
CA PHE A 33 5.34 3.96 12.87
C PHE A 33 5.25 5.42 13.32
N PRO A 34 4.87 6.38 12.47
CA PRO A 34 4.75 7.81 12.80
C PRO A 34 3.41 8.10 13.51
N GLU A 35 3.30 7.67 14.77
CA GLU A 35 2.02 7.65 15.51
C GLU A 35 1.43 9.04 15.75
N LYS A 36 2.28 10.02 16.10
CA LYS A 36 1.81 11.38 16.42
C LYS A 36 1.22 12.06 15.19
N GLU A 37 1.98 12.05 14.10
CA GLU A 37 1.60 12.66 12.84
C GLU A 37 0.35 11.99 12.24
N ALA A 38 0.27 10.66 12.35
CA ALA A 38 -0.90 9.91 11.91
C ALA A 38 -2.15 10.30 12.71
N LYS A 39 -2.05 10.41 14.04
CA LYS A 39 -3.16 10.82 14.90
C LYS A 39 -3.65 12.25 14.64
N GLU A 40 -2.75 13.18 14.37
CA GLU A 40 -3.09 14.56 14.04
C GLU A 40 -3.90 14.64 12.76
N LEU A 41 -3.42 13.98 11.70
CA LEU A 41 -4.13 13.92 10.42
C LEU A 41 -5.51 13.24 10.55
N GLN A 42 -5.59 12.16 11.31
CA GLN A 42 -6.85 11.44 11.51
C GLN A 42 -7.90 12.27 12.24
N LYS A 43 -7.50 13.11 13.20
CA LYS A 43 -8.43 14.05 13.87
C LYS A 43 -9.08 15.00 12.88
N GLU A 44 -8.34 15.51 11.91
CA GLU A 44 -8.88 16.38 10.87
C GLU A 44 -9.88 15.64 9.96
N LEU A 45 -9.52 14.43 9.50
CA LEU A 45 -10.43 13.62 8.68
C LEU A 45 -11.73 13.27 9.42
N VAL A 46 -11.66 13.04 10.73
CA VAL A 46 -12.83 12.81 11.58
C VAL A 46 -13.68 14.06 11.70
N ALA A 47 -13.05 15.21 11.92
CA ALA A 47 -13.75 16.51 12.02
C ALA A 47 -14.48 16.87 10.72
N ASP A 48 -13.93 16.48 9.57
CA ASP A 48 -14.56 16.65 8.25
C ASP A 48 -15.69 15.63 7.98
N GLY A 49 -16.01 14.73 8.90
CA GLY A 49 -17.03 13.68 8.72
C GLY A 49 -16.67 12.63 7.68
N LYS A 50 -15.39 12.49 7.34
CA LYS A 50 -14.88 11.58 6.28
C LYS A 50 -14.47 10.20 6.78
N VAL A 51 -14.77 9.84 8.02
CA VAL A 51 -14.32 8.57 8.62
C VAL A 51 -15.50 7.73 9.08
N THR A 52 -15.57 6.48 8.64
CA THR A 52 -16.56 5.49 9.10
C THR A 52 -16.11 4.78 10.38
N GLY A 53 -14.80 4.58 10.55
CA GLY A 53 -14.21 3.94 11.72
C GLY A 53 -12.69 3.97 11.67
N ILE A 54 -12.06 3.76 12.82
CA ILE A 54 -10.60 3.70 12.98
C ILE A 54 -10.25 2.52 13.85
N ILE A 55 -9.31 1.70 13.40
CA ILE A 55 -8.68 0.65 14.21
C ILE A 55 -7.18 0.87 14.32
N THR A 56 -6.64 0.64 15.50
CA THR A 56 -5.21 0.49 15.73
C THR A 56 -4.92 -0.95 16.10
N THR A 57 -4.05 -1.60 15.35
CA THR A 57 -3.71 -3.01 15.50
C THR A 57 -2.25 -3.25 15.14
N ASP A 58 -1.84 -4.51 15.10
CA ASP A 58 -0.49 -4.96 14.79
C ASP A 58 -0.50 -6.10 13.76
N TYR A 59 0.64 -6.34 13.13
CA TYR A 59 0.90 -7.49 12.24
C TYR A 59 -0.20 -7.79 11.22
N ILE A 60 -0.78 -6.75 10.60
CA ILE A 60 -1.78 -6.92 9.52
C ILE A 60 -1.18 -7.57 8.25
N CYS A 61 0.15 -7.69 8.18
CA CYS A 61 0.85 -8.47 7.15
C CYS A 61 0.59 -9.98 7.25
N ASN A 62 0.04 -10.46 8.37
CA ASN A 62 -0.45 -11.82 8.51
C ASN A 62 -1.96 -11.83 8.22
N PRO A 63 -2.44 -12.50 7.14
CA PRO A 63 -3.86 -12.47 6.74
C PRO A 63 -4.81 -12.95 7.82
N LYS A 64 -4.45 -14.03 8.55
CA LYS A 64 -5.30 -14.57 9.62
C LYS A 64 -5.45 -13.61 10.79
N ASN A 65 -4.35 -12.97 11.21
CA ASN A 65 -4.37 -11.96 12.28
C ASN A 65 -5.17 -10.74 11.83
N MET A 66 -4.94 -10.25 10.63
CA MET A 66 -5.68 -9.13 10.04
C MET A 66 -7.19 -9.39 10.07
N MET A 67 -7.62 -10.55 9.58
CA MET A 67 -9.02 -10.94 9.57
C MET A 67 -9.66 -10.94 10.95
N LEU A 68 -9.01 -11.58 11.90
CA LEU A 68 -9.48 -11.63 13.28
C LEU A 68 -9.68 -10.22 13.88
N ARG A 69 -8.74 -9.31 13.59
CA ARG A 69 -8.77 -7.93 14.09
C ARG A 69 -9.82 -7.07 13.39
N LEU A 70 -10.06 -7.27 12.09
CA LEU A 70 -11.01 -6.47 11.32
C LEU A 70 -12.46 -6.98 11.39
N GLN A 71 -12.67 -8.22 11.76
CA GLN A 71 -14.02 -8.82 11.82
C GLN A 71 -15.05 -7.98 12.58
N PRO A 72 -14.75 -7.35 13.74
CA PRO A 72 -15.73 -6.52 14.45
C PRO A 72 -16.12 -5.23 13.71
N TYR A 73 -15.37 -4.83 12.72
CA TYR A 73 -15.50 -3.55 12.00
C TYR A 73 -16.01 -3.71 10.58
N MET A 74 -16.53 -4.90 10.22
CA MET A 74 -16.96 -5.16 8.84
C MET A 74 -18.05 -4.20 8.36
N ALA A 75 -18.98 -3.80 9.23
CA ALA A 75 -20.04 -2.86 8.87
C ALA A 75 -19.49 -1.46 8.51
N GLU A 76 -18.52 -0.96 9.28
CA GLU A 76 -17.85 0.31 9.02
C GLU A 76 -16.96 0.24 7.77
N ILE A 77 -16.33 -0.90 7.54
CA ILE A 77 -15.52 -1.15 6.34
C ILE A 77 -16.43 -1.19 5.10
N GLU A 78 -17.57 -1.87 5.18
CA GLU A 78 -18.54 -1.91 4.08
C GLU A 78 -19.10 -0.52 3.76
N ALA A 79 -19.37 0.30 4.77
CA ALA A 79 -19.85 1.67 4.61
C ALA A 79 -18.81 2.66 4.07
N ALA A 80 -17.54 2.27 4.00
CA ALA A 80 -16.46 3.10 3.51
C ALA A 80 -16.26 2.95 2.00
N ASP A 81 -15.99 4.08 1.33
CA ASP A 81 -15.59 4.12 -0.09
C ASP A 81 -14.09 3.80 -0.27
N THR A 82 -13.30 4.04 0.78
CA THR A 82 -11.85 3.86 0.77
C THR A 82 -11.39 3.21 2.08
N ILE A 83 -10.46 2.27 2.01
CA ILE A 83 -9.71 1.79 3.17
C ILE A 83 -8.35 2.48 3.15
N LEU A 84 -8.10 3.34 4.11
CA LEU A 84 -6.83 4.08 4.26
C LEU A 84 -5.94 3.36 5.27
N VAL A 85 -4.80 2.84 4.81
CA VAL A 85 -3.92 1.98 5.61
C VAL A 85 -2.62 2.71 5.93
N PHE A 86 -2.39 2.97 7.19
CA PHE A 86 -1.12 3.47 7.73
C PHE A 86 -0.29 2.27 8.20
N SER A 87 0.52 1.75 7.29
CA SER A 87 1.34 0.55 7.48
C SER A 87 2.53 0.54 6.53
N CYS A 88 3.43 -0.44 6.70
CA CYS A 88 4.41 -0.78 5.66
C CYS A 88 3.72 -1.39 4.43
N GLY A 89 4.43 -1.42 3.30
CA GLY A 89 3.87 -1.89 2.03
C GLY A 89 3.37 -3.33 2.05
N VAL A 90 3.91 -4.19 2.91
CA VAL A 90 3.42 -5.59 3.06
C VAL A 90 2.00 -5.58 3.64
N GLY A 91 1.78 -4.84 4.74
CA GLY A 91 0.45 -4.76 5.36
C GLY A 91 -0.60 -4.15 4.43
N VAL A 92 -0.23 -3.13 3.64
CA VAL A 92 -1.15 -2.55 2.64
C VAL A 92 -1.55 -3.58 1.58
N GLN A 93 -0.59 -4.37 1.07
CA GLN A 93 -0.87 -5.41 0.07
C GLN A 93 -1.79 -6.49 0.62
N THR A 94 -1.57 -6.92 1.86
CA THR A 94 -2.44 -7.91 2.54
C THR A 94 -3.89 -7.42 2.64
N VAL A 95 -4.09 -6.16 3.05
CA VAL A 95 -5.43 -5.56 3.12
C VAL A 95 -6.06 -5.47 1.74
N ALA A 96 -5.30 -5.03 0.74
CA ALA A 96 -5.79 -4.88 -0.63
C ALA A 96 -6.17 -6.22 -1.28
N GLU A 97 -5.45 -7.28 -0.99
CA GLU A 97 -5.77 -8.62 -1.48
C GLU A 97 -7.07 -9.14 -0.88
N TYR A 98 -7.26 -8.90 0.41
CA TYR A 98 -8.47 -9.38 1.09
C TYR A 98 -9.71 -8.57 0.69
N PHE A 99 -9.60 -7.25 0.59
CA PHE A 99 -10.69 -6.35 0.17
C PHE A 99 -10.53 -5.96 -1.30
N GLU A 100 -10.49 -6.97 -2.16
CA GLU A 100 -10.18 -6.79 -3.57
C GLU A 100 -11.22 -5.99 -4.38
N ASP A 101 -12.43 -5.79 -3.83
CA ASP A 101 -13.49 -4.96 -4.40
C ASP A 101 -13.46 -3.52 -3.88
N LYS A 102 -12.61 -3.21 -2.89
CA LYS A 102 -12.50 -1.90 -2.29
C LYS A 102 -11.26 -1.14 -2.76
N LYS A 103 -11.35 0.17 -2.77
CA LYS A 103 -10.18 1.04 -2.96
C LYS A 103 -9.35 1.02 -1.68
N VAL A 104 -8.17 0.42 -1.71
CA VAL A 104 -7.22 0.41 -0.60
C VAL A 104 -6.08 1.36 -0.91
N CYS A 105 -5.79 2.28 0.01
CA CYS A 105 -4.79 3.34 -0.14
C CYS A 105 -3.72 3.24 0.94
N ALA A 106 -2.45 3.36 0.52
CA ALA A 106 -1.32 3.48 1.43
C ALA A 106 -1.19 4.92 1.93
N GLY A 107 -1.27 5.12 3.24
CA GLY A 107 -1.02 6.41 3.89
C GLY A 107 0.46 6.69 4.18
N CYS A 108 1.32 5.68 4.02
CA CYS A 108 2.75 5.78 4.30
C CYS A 108 3.61 5.30 3.12
N ASP A 109 4.84 5.81 3.08
CA ASP A 109 5.96 5.24 2.34
C ASP A 109 6.83 4.41 3.29
N THR A 110 7.47 3.36 2.78
CA THR A 110 8.31 2.45 3.58
C THR A 110 9.76 2.59 3.13
N TYR A 111 10.63 2.90 4.08
CA TYR A 111 12.07 3.08 3.87
C TYR A 111 12.86 2.04 4.65
N GLN A 112 13.99 1.64 4.09
CA GLN A 112 14.98 0.80 4.75
C GLN A 112 16.02 1.67 5.44
N LEU A 113 16.34 1.35 6.71
CA LEU A 113 17.50 1.93 7.38
C LEU A 113 18.80 1.26 6.92
N PRO A 114 19.92 2.00 6.83
CA PRO A 114 21.21 1.42 6.55
C PRO A 114 21.55 0.24 7.48
N GLY A 115 22.08 -0.84 6.91
CA GLY A 115 22.44 -2.05 7.65
C GLY A 115 21.30 -3.00 7.98
N PHE A 116 20.07 -2.68 7.61
CA PHE A 116 18.95 -3.58 7.79
C PHE A 116 18.90 -4.66 6.69
N GLN A 117 18.71 -5.93 7.07
CA GLN A 117 18.73 -7.06 6.15
C GLN A 117 17.41 -7.26 5.38
N GLY A 118 16.38 -6.50 5.71
CA GLY A 118 15.04 -6.63 5.15
C GLY A 118 14.06 -7.36 6.06
N VAL A 119 12.79 -7.34 5.68
CA VAL A 119 11.73 -8.14 6.32
C VAL A 119 11.65 -9.48 5.59
N THR A 120 11.56 -10.57 6.31
CA THR A 120 11.24 -11.86 5.71
C THR A 120 9.80 -11.78 5.18
N PRO A 121 9.59 -11.86 3.86
CA PRO A 121 8.24 -11.79 3.31
C PRO A 121 7.44 -13.01 3.74
N LEU A 122 6.19 -12.79 4.15
CA LEU A 122 5.25 -13.88 4.43
C LEU A 122 4.57 -14.33 3.13
N GLU A 123 3.59 -13.55 2.68
CA GLU A 123 2.90 -13.81 1.41
C GLU A 123 3.14 -12.69 0.39
N TYR A 124 3.45 -11.49 0.88
CA TYR A 124 3.70 -10.30 0.08
C TYR A 124 5.09 -9.77 0.36
N ASP A 125 5.71 -9.19 -0.66
CA ASP A 125 7.04 -8.61 -0.57
C ASP A 125 6.99 -7.09 -0.74
N CYS A 126 7.91 -6.39 -0.06
CA CYS A 126 8.06 -4.95 -0.17
C CYS A 126 9.55 -4.61 -0.32
N LYS A 127 9.90 -3.93 -1.42
CA LYS A 127 11.28 -3.48 -1.69
C LYS A 127 11.72 -2.29 -0.85
N GLN A 128 10.85 -1.74 0.01
CA GLN A 128 11.16 -0.59 0.88
C GLN A 128 11.79 0.58 0.11
N CYS A 129 11.25 0.83 -1.08
CA CYS A 129 11.82 1.78 -2.04
C CYS A 129 11.56 3.26 -1.70
N GLY A 130 10.85 3.55 -0.59
CA GLY A 130 10.58 4.92 -0.16
C GLY A 130 9.57 5.69 -1.03
N GLU A 131 9.02 5.05 -2.05
CA GLU A 131 8.05 5.64 -2.98
C GLU A 131 6.98 4.60 -3.31
N CYS A 132 5.90 4.60 -2.51
CA CYS A 132 4.90 3.55 -2.59
C CYS A 132 3.95 3.74 -3.78
N TYR A 133 3.98 2.80 -4.73
CA TYR A 133 3.16 2.80 -5.94
C TYR A 133 1.78 2.16 -5.74
N LEU A 134 1.48 1.57 -4.58
CA LEU A 134 0.26 0.80 -4.35
C LEU A 134 -1.03 1.58 -4.64
N ASN A 135 -1.02 2.90 -4.46
CA ASN A 135 -2.16 3.78 -4.76
C ASN A 135 -2.49 3.88 -6.26
N LEU A 136 -1.50 3.61 -7.12
CA LEU A 136 -1.63 3.64 -8.59
C LEU A 136 -1.89 2.26 -9.19
N THR A 137 -1.77 1.21 -8.39
CA THR A 137 -1.78 -0.18 -8.86
C THR A 137 -2.84 -1.06 -8.16
N GLY A 138 -3.77 -0.41 -7.44
CA GLY A 138 -4.84 -1.11 -6.74
C GLY A 138 -4.35 -2.04 -5.64
N GLY A 139 -3.22 -1.71 -4.99
CA GLY A 139 -2.67 -2.47 -3.88
C GLY A 139 -1.73 -3.62 -4.28
N ILE A 140 -1.37 -3.78 -5.56
CA ILE A 140 -0.38 -4.76 -6.03
C ILE A 140 0.93 -4.03 -6.32
N CYS A 141 2.03 -4.43 -5.65
CA CYS A 141 3.32 -3.77 -5.84
C CYS A 141 3.91 -4.08 -7.24
N PRO A 142 4.09 -3.09 -8.14
CA PRO A 142 4.61 -3.35 -9.47
C PRO A 142 6.09 -3.73 -9.45
N ILE A 143 6.83 -3.30 -8.41
CA ILE A 143 8.27 -3.57 -8.30
C ILE A 143 8.53 -5.02 -7.93
N THR A 144 7.69 -5.62 -7.08
CA THR A 144 7.84 -7.02 -6.66
C THR A 144 7.05 -7.99 -7.52
N ALA A 145 5.89 -7.58 -8.04
CA ALA A 145 5.05 -8.43 -8.88
C ALA A 145 5.53 -8.53 -10.34
N CYS A 146 6.30 -7.56 -10.83
CA CYS A 146 6.86 -7.58 -12.19
C CYS A 146 8.34 -7.98 -12.17
N SER A 147 8.72 -9.04 -12.89
CA SER A 147 10.13 -9.49 -12.99
C SER A 147 11.09 -8.38 -13.47
N LYS A 148 10.57 -7.40 -14.22
CA LYS A 148 11.34 -6.23 -14.71
C LYS A 148 11.19 -5.00 -13.81
N SER A 149 10.43 -5.09 -12.72
CA SER A 149 10.13 -3.97 -11.81
C SER A 149 9.61 -2.71 -12.52
N LEU A 150 8.84 -2.86 -13.58
CA LEU A 150 8.26 -1.74 -14.34
C LEU A 150 7.16 -1.06 -13.53
N VAL A 151 7.16 0.28 -13.51
CA VAL A 151 6.19 1.07 -12.71
C VAL A 151 5.14 1.79 -13.56
N ASN A 152 5.27 1.78 -14.89
CA ASN A 152 4.40 2.54 -15.81
C ASN A 152 3.61 1.66 -16.80
N GLY A 153 3.35 0.42 -16.50
CA GLY A 153 2.62 -0.47 -17.37
C GLY A 153 3.41 -1.72 -17.79
N GLN A 154 2.74 -2.59 -18.51
CA GLN A 154 3.32 -3.85 -18.96
C GLN A 154 4.33 -3.64 -20.08
N CYS A 155 5.27 -4.60 -20.20
CA CYS A 155 6.33 -4.57 -21.23
C CYS A 155 5.84 -5.00 -22.64
N GLY A 156 4.59 -5.46 -22.77
CA GLY A 156 4.05 -5.99 -24.03
C GLY A 156 4.44 -7.44 -24.34
N GLY A 157 5.28 -8.06 -23.52
CA GLY A 157 5.74 -9.45 -23.74
C GLY A 157 4.90 -10.53 -23.03
N SER A 158 3.90 -10.14 -22.23
CA SER A 158 3.03 -11.12 -21.57
C SER A 158 2.19 -11.89 -22.59
N LYS A 159 2.00 -13.19 -22.35
CA LYS A 159 1.14 -14.06 -23.17
C LYS A 159 0.21 -14.86 -22.26
N ASN A 160 -1.10 -14.78 -22.54
CA ASN A 160 -2.12 -15.50 -21.75
C ASN A 160 -2.02 -15.27 -20.23
N GLY A 161 -1.74 -14.05 -19.81
CA GLY A 161 -1.59 -13.69 -18.40
C GLY A 161 -0.25 -14.09 -17.78
N LYS A 162 0.68 -14.70 -18.55
CA LYS A 162 1.99 -15.14 -18.07
C LYS A 162 3.11 -14.17 -18.42
N CYS A 163 4.12 -14.11 -17.55
CA CYS A 163 5.29 -13.26 -17.72
C CYS A 163 6.19 -13.79 -18.85
N GLU A 164 6.73 -12.89 -19.69
CA GLU A 164 7.71 -13.30 -20.73
C GLU A 164 9.04 -13.79 -20.19
N VAL A 165 9.39 -13.37 -18.94
CA VAL A 165 10.65 -13.76 -18.28
C VAL A 165 10.55 -15.16 -17.69
N ASP A 166 9.37 -15.50 -17.13
CA ASP A 166 9.08 -16.82 -16.56
C ASP A 166 7.65 -17.23 -16.91
N PRO A 167 7.48 -18.24 -17.80
CA PRO A 167 6.16 -18.72 -18.22
C PRO A 167 5.30 -19.33 -17.08
N ASN A 168 5.90 -19.69 -15.95
CA ASN A 168 5.18 -20.21 -14.80
C ASN A 168 4.64 -19.06 -13.92
N MET A 169 5.20 -17.87 -14.02
CA MET A 169 4.82 -16.70 -13.26
C MET A 169 3.68 -15.94 -13.94
N GLU A 170 2.70 -15.49 -13.15
CA GLU A 170 1.69 -14.55 -13.63
C GLU A 170 2.31 -13.19 -13.93
N CYS A 171 1.81 -12.51 -14.97
CA CYS A 171 2.23 -11.16 -15.27
C CYS A 171 1.70 -10.17 -14.21
N GLY A 172 2.60 -9.53 -13.47
CA GLY A 172 2.20 -8.57 -12.43
C GLY A 172 1.35 -7.41 -12.95
N TRP A 173 1.62 -6.92 -14.16
CA TRP A 173 0.83 -5.84 -14.77
C TRP A 173 -0.53 -6.30 -15.31
N GLU A 174 -0.67 -7.55 -15.72
CA GLU A 174 -1.98 -8.13 -16.05
C GLU A 174 -2.86 -8.20 -14.78
N ARG A 175 -2.30 -8.66 -13.66
CA ARG A 175 -2.98 -8.67 -12.35
C ARG A 175 -3.37 -7.25 -11.92
N ILE A 176 -2.48 -6.26 -12.08
CA ILE A 176 -2.75 -4.84 -11.77
C ILE A 176 -3.91 -4.32 -12.63
N TYR A 177 -3.89 -4.60 -13.95
CA TYR A 177 -4.96 -4.18 -14.85
C TYR A 177 -6.32 -4.75 -14.42
N GLN A 178 -6.39 -6.05 -14.14
CA GLN A 178 -7.63 -6.70 -13.69
C GLN A 178 -8.12 -6.13 -12.36
N ARG A 179 -7.21 -5.87 -11.43
CA ARG A 179 -7.52 -5.23 -10.15
C ARG A 179 -8.09 -3.82 -10.36
N LEU A 180 -7.43 -2.98 -11.14
CA LEU A 180 -7.89 -1.62 -11.42
C LEU A 180 -9.24 -1.61 -12.16
N LYS A 181 -9.46 -2.55 -13.07
CA LYS A 181 -10.74 -2.74 -13.74
C LYS A 181 -11.85 -3.09 -12.74
N LYS A 182 -11.58 -4.01 -11.81
CA LYS A 182 -12.53 -4.47 -10.79
C LYS A 182 -12.97 -3.32 -9.87
N ILE A 183 -12.04 -2.47 -9.43
CA ILE A 183 -12.32 -1.31 -8.56
C ILE A 183 -12.66 -0.03 -9.32
N GLY A 184 -12.87 -0.08 -10.64
CA GLY A 184 -13.26 1.07 -11.46
C GLY A 184 -12.19 2.17 -11.59
N ARG A 185 -10.90 1.83 -11.46
CA ARG A 185 -9.78 2.79 -11.40
C ARG A 185 -8.81 2.68 -12.59
N LEU A 186 -9.31 2.36 -13.78
CA LEU A 186 -8.48 2.37 -15.01
C LEU A 186 -7.99 3.77 -15.40
N ASP A 187 -8.56 4.83 -14.84
CA ASP A 187 -8.13 6.22 -15.01
C ASP A 187 -6.66 6.42 -14.65
N VAL A 188 -6.16 5.74 -13.62
CA VAL A 188 -4.77 5.86 -13.15
C VAL A 188 -3.74 5.42 -14.19
N LEU A 189 -4.11 4.56 -15.16
CA LEU A 189 -3.24 4.13 -16.22
C LEU A 189 -3.03 5.22 -17.31
N LYS A 190 -3.82 6.30 -17.27
CA LYS A 190 -3.70 7.47 -18.14
C LYS A 190 -2.89 8.60 -17.50
N CYS A 191 -2.46 8.42 -16.26
CA CYS A 191 -1.65 9.41 -15.56
C CYS A 191 -0.28 9.58 -16.24
N PRO A 192 0.38 10.75 -16.05
CA PRO A 192 1.75 10.95 -16.53
C PRO A 192 2.70 9.87 -16.04
N VAL A 193 3.72 9.61 -16.85
CA VAL A 193 4.78 8.64 -16.53
C VAL A 193 5.42 8.97 -15.18
N GLN A 194 5.47 7.98 -14.30
CA GLN A 194 6.15 8.07 -13.02
C GLN A 194 7.65 7.79 -13.23
N LEU A 195 8.49 8.73 -12.84
CA LEU A 195 9.94 8.54 -12.83
C LEU A 195 10.33 7.93 -11.48
N ARG A 196 10.90 6.73 -11.50
CA ARG A 196 11.38 6.09 -10.27
C ARG A 196 12.60 6.80 -9.74
N ASN A 197 12.55 7.24 -8.48
CA ASN A 197 13.67 7.85 -7.80
C ASN A 197 14.48 6.78 -7.05
N TYR A 198 15.56 6.29 -7.66
CA TYR A 198 16.45 5.29 -7.05
C TYR A 198 17.25 5.82 -5.85
N ALA A 199 17.34 7.13 -5.66
CA ALA A 199 18.02 7.71 -4.50
C ALA A 199 17.25 7.50 -3.18
N THR A 200 15.95 7.20 -3.25
CA THR A 200 15.14 6.84 -2.07
C THR A 200 15.35 5.41 -1.61
N ASP A 201 15.92 4.53 -2.43
CA ASP A 201 16.25 3.15 -2.07
C ASP A 201 17.27 3.09 -0.91
N THR A 202 17.96 4.20 -0.64
CA THR A 202 18.86 4.36 0.49
C THR A 202 18.45 5.56 1.32
N VAL A 203 17.91 5.33 2.52
CA VAL A 203 17.69 6.41 3.49
C VAL A 203 19.06 6.89 3.96
N VAL A 204 19.56 7.93 3.34
CA VAL A 204 20.63 8.72 3.92
C VAL A 204 20.01 9.54 5.04
N THR A 205 20.10 9.06 6.27
CA THR A 205 19.86 9.88 7.44
C THR A 205 20.87 11.02 7.40
N LYS A 206 20.43 12.17 6.90
CA LYS A 206 21.15 13.41 7.20
C LYS A 206 20.98 13.60 8.71
N SER A 207 21.94 13.11 9.48
CA SER A 207 22.14 13.55 10.86
C SER A 207 22.33 15.06 10.83
N LYS A 208 21.34 15.78 11.31
CA LYS A 208 21.56 17.14 11.83
C LYS A 208 22.03 17.08 13.25
#